data_88dea94535ca9f483dcf687c20670c1c
#
_entry.id   88dea94535ca9f483dcf687c20670c1c
#
_cell.length_a   1.000
_cell.length_b   1.000
_cell.length_c   1.000
_cell.angle_alpha   90.00
_cell.angle_beta   90.00
_cell.angle_gamma   90.00
#
_symmetry.space_group_name_H-M   'P 1'
#
loop_
_entity.id
_entity.type
_entity.pdbx_description
1 polymer ?
#
loop_
_entity_poly.entity_id
_entity_poly.type
_entity_poly.pdbx_seq_one_letter_code
_entity_poly.pdbx_strand_id
1 'polypeptide(L)'
;ITPIDVEAPAGRLILPQVQAIRDILDNDAIAIILKEREVDSFLKKSKIKPALAITDSQVFIKADASIPRDIPLTSFSIMLARFKGDFDNYIKGTPRISGLQDGDRVLMLESCSHHVSCDDIGRTKIPRWISNFTGKIIEYDVVAGHDSLPRPIQDYSLVIQCGGCMITRKQIHNRLQAAIKAGVPVTNYGMAIAYVQGIYNRAIAPFVKG
;
A
#
# COMPACT_ATOMS: atom_id res chain seq x y z
N ILE A 1 -0.90 -0.58 -14.10
CA ILE A 1 -0.94 0.88 -14.32
C ILE A 1 0.24 1.48 -13.60
N THR A 2 1.19 2.05 -14.33
CA THR A 2 2.44 2.59 -13.81
C THR A 2 2.43 4.11 -14.01
N PRO A 3 2.13 4.92 -12.98
CA PRO A 3 2.21 6.37 -13.08
C PRO A 3 3.66 6.82 -13.30
N ILE A 4 3.82 8.07 -13.72
CA ILE A 4 5.14 8.70 -13.68
C ILE A 4 5.46 8.94 -12.21
N ASP A 5 6.40 8.19 -11.69
CA ASP A 5 6.91 8.35 -10.34
C ASP A 5 8.18 9.20 -10.40
N VAL A 6 8.11 10.39 -9.80
CA VAL A 6 9.25 11.34 -9.77
C VAL A 6 10.41 10.79 -8.95
N GLU A 7 10.12 9.86 -8.03
CA GLU A 7 11.10 9.20 -7.17
C GLU A 7 11.71 7.94 -7.80
N ALA A 8 11.12 7.44 -8.89
CA ALA A 8 11.68 6.30 -9.60
C ALA A 8 12.91 6.72 -10.41
N PRO A 9 13.97 5.92 -10.43
CA PRO A 9 15.11 6.18 -11.30
C PRO A 9 14.68 6.32 -12.77
N ALA A 10 15.20 7.32 -13.47
CA ALA A 10 14.84 7.58 -14.86
C ALA A 10 15.02 6.33 -15.73
N GLY A 11 14.03 6.04 -16.57
CA GLY A 11 14.03 4.90 -17.49
C GLY A 11 13.86 3.52 -16.84
N ARG A 12 13.45 3.45 -15.57
CA ARG A 12 13.27 2.17 -14.84
C ARG A 12 11.87 2.04 -14.25
N LEU A 13 11.43 0.79 -14.13
CA LEU A 13 10.30 0.43 -13.28
C LEU A 13 10.81 0.20 -11.85
N ILE A 14 9.98 0.51 -10.86
CA ILE A 14 10.29 0.19 -9.46
C ILE A 14 10.12 -1.31 -9.18
N LEU A 15 10.79 -1.80 -8.16
CA LEU A 15 10.84 -3.23 -7.86
C LEU A 15 9.48 -3.91 -7.73
N PRO A 16 8.45 -3.35 -7.08
CA PRO A 16 7.12 -3.96 -7.02
C PRO A 16 6.48 -4.17 -8.40
N GLN A 17 6.70 -3.23 -9.32
CA GLN A 17 6.20 -3.32 -10.70
C GLN A 17 6.90 -4.45 -11.45
N VAL A 18 8.22 -4.52 -11.37
CA VAL A 18 9.03 -5.58 -12.02
C VAL A 18 8.64 -6.96 -11.48
N GLN A 19 8.51 -7.10 -10.15
CA GLN A 19 8.11 -8.36 -9.52
C GLN A 19 6.72 -8.82 -9.96
N ALA A 20 5.74 -7.90 -10.02
CA ALA A 20 4.40 -8.23 -10.48
C ALA A 20 4.37 -8.65 -11.96
N ILE A 21 5.08 -7.94 -12.83
CA ILE A 21 5.20 -8.31 -14.25
C ILE A 21 5.82 -9.69 -14.38
N ARG A 22 6.89 -9.97 -13.65
CA ARG A 22 7.55 -11.26 -13.68
C ARG A 22 6.62 -12.39 -13.22
N ASP A 23 5.90 -12.19 -12.12
CA ASP A 23 4.94 -13.17 -11.60
C ASP A 23 3.81 -13.46 -12.61
N ILE A 24 3.29 -12.43 -13.28
CA ILE A 24 2.29 -12.59 -14.33
C ILE A 24 2.82 -13.47 -15.46
N LEU A 25 4.03 -13.20 -15.93
CA LEU A 25 4.65 -13.96 -17.03
C LEU A 25 5.01 -15.39 -16.62
N ASP A 26 5.45 -15.61 -15.39
CA ASP A 26 5.76 -16.96 -14.87
C ASP A 26 4.50 -17.84 -14.71
N ASN A 27 3.32 -17.22 -14.68
CA ASN A 27 2.03 -17.91 -14.68
C ASN A 27 1.34 -17.93 -16.06
N ASP A 28 2.10 -17.82 -17.15
CA ASP A 28 1.62 -17.86 -18.54
C ASP A 28 0.50 -16.85 -18.85
N ALA A 29 0.48 -15.70 -18.13
CA ALA A 29 -0.50 -14.65 -18.32
C ALA A 29 0.09 -13.45 -19.08
N ILE A 30 -0.77 -12.63 -19.67
CA ILE A 30 -0.37 -11.45 -20.45
C ILE A 30 -0.35 -10.23 -19.51
N ALA A 31 0.76 -9.49 -19.52
CA ALA A 31 0.88 -8.20 -18.86
C ALA A 31 0.75 -7.06 -19.86
N ILE A 32 -0.21 -6.16 -19.63
CA ILE A 32 -0.37 -4.92 -20.39
C ILE A 32 -0.01 -3.75 -19.47
N ILE A 33 1.00 -2.99 -19.86
CA ILE A 33 1.55 -1.90 -19.04
C ILE A 33 1.12 -0.56 -19.63
N LEU A 34 0.44 0.25 -18.82
CA LEU A 34 -0.12 1.53 -19.23
C LEU A 34 0.20 2.61 -18.20
N LYS A 35 0.31 3.86 -18.61
CA LYS A 35 0.23 5.02 -17.72
C LYS A 35 -1.21 5.27 -17.31
N GLU A 36 -1.42 5.89 -16.16
CA GLU A 36 -2.75 6.16 -15.61
C GLU A 36 -3.68 6.91 -16.57
N ARG A 37 -3.14 7.81 -17.39
CA ARG A 37 -3.90 8.61 -18.38
C ARG A 37 -4.30 7.83 -19.65
N GLU A 38 -3.71 6.67 -19.88
CA GLU A 38 -3.93 5.87 -21.09
C GLU A 38 -5.01 4.80 -20.90
N VAL A 39 -5.36 4.49 -19.64
CA VAL A 39 -6.22 3.37 -19.27
C VAL A 39 -7.59 3.45 -19.93
N ASP A 40 -8.27 4.60 -19.80
CA ASP A 40 -9.62 4.80 -20.35
C ASP A 40 -9.64 4.64 -21.89
N SER A 41 -8.68 5.28 -22.58
CA SER A 41 -8.54 5.17 -24.03
C SER A 41 -8.23 3.74 -24.48
N PHE A 42 -7.37 3.05 -23.74
CA PHE A 42 -7.02 1.65 -24.03
C PHE A 42 -8.23 0.73 -23.90
N LEU A 43 -8.95 0.77 -22.79
CA LEU A 43 -10.11 -0.08 -22.53
C LEU A 43 -11.20 0.12 -23.60
N LYS A 44 -11.46 1.39 -23.97
CA LYS A 44 -12.46 1.72 -25.01
C LYS A 44 -12.08 1.22 -26.39
N LYS A 45 -10.78 1.34 -26.77
CA LYS A 45 -10.32 1.02 -28.14
C LYS A 45 -10.00 -0.47 -28.33
N SER A 46 -9.36 -1.10 -27.35
CA SER A 46 -8.91 -2.50 -27.47
C SER A 46 -10.03 -3.52 -27.33
N LYS A 47 -11.12 -3.15 -26.64
CA LYS A 47 -12.20 -4.07 -26.21
C LYS A 47 -11.71 -5.26 -25.37
N ILE A 48 -10.46 -5.19 -24.86
CA ILE A 48 -9.91 -6.20 -23.96
C ILE A 48 -10.48 -5.95 -22.56
N LYS A 49 -11.04 -6.99 -21.94
CA LYS A 49 -11.44 -6.98 -20.53
C LYS A 49 -10.33 -7.63 -19.69
N PRO A 50 -9.54 -6.87 -18.94
CA PRO A 50 -8.54 -7.45 -18.06
C PRO A 50 -9.17 -8.28 -16.95
N ALA A 51 -8.52 -9.38 -16.57
CA ALA A 51 -8.91 -10.18 -15.41
C ALA A 51 -8.64 -9.45 -14.09
N LEU A 52 -7.59 -8.60 -14.06
CA LEU A 52 -7.20 -7.81 -12.90
C LEU A 52 -6.49 -6.54 -13.37
N ALA A 53 -6.82 -5.42 -12.77
CA ALA A 53 -6.07 -4.18 -12.88
C ALA A 53 -5.23 -3.96 -11.62
N ILE A 54 -3.95 -3.69 -11.81
CA ILE A 54 -2.99 -3.42 -10.73
C ILE A 54 -2.46 -2.00 -10.92
N THR A 55 -2.49 -1.18 -9.88
CA THR A 55 -2.04 0.21 -9.94
C THR A 55 -1.06 0.54 -8.83
N ASP A 56 -0.34 1.65 -8.96
CA ASP A 56 0.30 2.26 -7.81
C ASP A 56 -0.76 2.85 -6.87
N SER A 57 -0.56 2.68 -5.55
CA SER A 57 -1.52 3.16 -4.55
C SER A 57 -1.72 4.68 -4.57
N GLN A 58 -0.74 5.45 -5.03
CA GLN A 58 -0.84 6.90 -5.12
C GLN A 58 -1.86 7.39 -6.15
N VAL A 59 -2.15 6.57 -7.17
CA VAL A 59 -3.09 6.91 -8.23
C VAL A 59 -4.40 6.12 -8.18
N PHE A 60 -4.71 5.53 -7.03
CA PHE A 60 -5.93 4.74 -6.83
C PHE A 60 -7.20 5.47 -7.26
N ILE A 61 -7.39 6.73 -6.87
CA ILE A 61 -8.59 7.51 -7.22
C ILE A 61 -8.74 7.62 -8.74
N LYS A 62 -7.65 7.92 -9.45
CA LYS A 62 -7.66 8.00 -10.92
C LYS A 62 -7.95 6.65 -11.56
N ALA A 63 -7.31 5.59 -11.05
CA ALA A 63 -7.54 4.23 -11.52
C ALA A 63 -8.99 3.78 -11.28
N ASP A 64 -9.53 4.05 -10.10
CA ASP A 64 -10.91 3.72 -9.73
C ASP A 64 -11.93 4.42 -10.62
N ALA A 65 -11.66 5.66 -11.01
CA ALA A 65 -12.52 6.43 -11.92
C ALA A 65 -12.45 5.92 -13.38
N SER A 66 -11.29 5.40 -13.81
CA SER A 66 -11.07 4.98 -15.21
C SER A 66 -11.38 3.50 -15.46
N ILE A 67 -11.36 2.65 -14.42
CA ILE A 67 -11.56 1.21 -14.55
C ILE A 67 -12.99 0.84 -14.19
N PRO A 68 -13.74 0.21 -15.12
CA PRO A 68 -15.09 -0.30 -14.88
C PRO A 68 -15.20 -1.14 -13.61
N ARG A 69 -16.36 -1.10 -12.94
CA ARG A 69 -16.58 -1.80 -11.66
C ARG A 69 -16.53 -3.32 -11.76
N ASP A 70 -16.78 -3.86 -12.93
CA ASP A 70 -16.72 -5.30 -13.23
C ASP A 70 -15.31 -5.82 -13.51
N ILE A 71 -14.30 -4.93 -13.50
CA ILE A 71 -12.88 -5.29 -13.54
C ILE A 71 -12.32 -5.16 -12.11
N PRO A 72 -11.80 -6.26 -11.51
CA PRO A 72 -11.13 -6.21 -10.23
C PRO A 72 -9.96 -5.22 -10.25
N LEU A 73 -9.80 -4.45 -9.16
CA LEU A 73 -8.74 -3.45 -9.02
C LEU A 73 -7.99 -3.66 -7.71
N THR A 74 -6.67 -3.64 -7.76
CA THR A 74 -5.80 -3.66 -6.58
C THR A 74 -4.55 -2.81 -6.81
N SER A 75 -3.61 -2.84 -5.86
CA SER A 75 -2.31 -2.16 -6.00
C SER A 75 -1.13 -3.07 -5.78
N PHE A 76 0.04 -2.66 -6.30
CA PHE A 76 1.31 -3.35 -6.05
C PHE A 76 1.59 -3.51 -4.55
N SER A 77 1.30 -2.50 -3.74
CA SER A 77 1.51 -2.55 -2.29
C SER A 77 0.59 -3.57 -1.60
N ILE A 78 -0.68 -3.69 -2.03
CA ILE A 78 -1.61 -4.69 -1.49
C ILE A 78 -1.23 -6.11 -1.96
N MET A 79 -0.78 -6.26 -3.21
CA MET A 79 -0.23 -7.53 -3.69
C MET A 79 0.97 -7.98 -2.86
N LEU A 80 1.92 -7.08 -2.57
CA LEU A 80 3.06 -7.38 -1.69
C LEU A 80 2.62 -7.71 -0.26
N ALA A 81 1.61 -7.02 0.27
CA ALA A 81 1.02 -7.34 1.57
C ALA A 81 0.46 -8.77 1.60
N ARG A 82 -0.22 -9.20 0.54
CA ARG A 82 -0.71 -10.58 0.38
C ARG A 82 0.42 -11.59 0.22
N PHE A 83 1.43 -11.26 -0.55
CA PHE A 83 2.55 -12.16 -0.86
C PHE A 83 3.53 -12.33 0.31
N LYS A 84 3.89 -11.24 0.99
CA LYS A 84 4.96 -11.21 2.00
C LYS A 84 4.48 -10.87 3.41
N GLY A 85 3.40 -10.11 3.56
CA GLY A 85 2.95 -9.58 4.84
C GLY A 85 2.07 -10.53 5.63
N ASP A 86 1.58 -10.03 6.75
CA ASP A 86 0.54 -10.67 7.55
C ASP A 86 -0.82 -10.11 7.12
N PHE A 87 -1.32 -10.65 6.01
CA PHE A 87 -2.48 -10.11 5.32
C PHE A 87 -3.74 -10.08 6.18
N ASP A 88 -3.97 -11.13 6.98
CA ASP A 88 -5.15 -11.24 7.83
C ASP A 88 -5.14 -10.19 8.94
N ASN A 89 -3.97 -9.96 9.57
CA ASN A 89 -3.83 -8.92 10.56
C ASN A 89 -3.90 -7.52 9.94
N TYR A 90 -3.41 -7.32 8.72
CA TYR A 90 -3.59 -6.06 7.99
C TYR A 90 -5.06 -5.76 7.70
N ILE A 91 -5.85 -6.76 7.26
CA ILE A 91 -7.29 -6.58 7.04
C ILE A 91 -7.99 -6.19 8.34
N LYS A 92 -7.69 -6.88 9.44
CA LYS A 92 -8.29 -6.61 10.76
C LYS A 92 -7.89 -5.23 11.31
N GLY A 93 -6.64 -4.83 11.07
CA GLY A 93 -6.09 -3.60 11.64
C GLY A 93 -6.40 -2.33 10.84
N THR A 94 -6.62 -2.43 9.53
CA THR A 94 -6.85 -1.25 8.67
C THR A 94 -8.03 -0.37 9.14
N PRO A 95 -9.20 -0.91 9.54
CA PRO A 95 -10.31 -0.11 10.01
C PRO A 95 -10.03 0.72 11.27
N ARG A 96 -8.96 0.40 12.02
CA ARG A 96 -8.55 1.22 13.19
C ARG A 96 -8.27 2.67 12.81
N ILE A 97 -7.93 2.95 11.55
CA ILE A 97 -7.72 4.32 11.05
C ILE A 97 -8.92 5.21 11.37
N SER A 98 -10.16 4.74 11.19
CA SER A 98 -11.37 5.53 11.53
C SER A 98 -11.55 5.77 13.03
N GLY A 99 -10.93 4.97 13.87
CA GLY A 99 -11.03 5.07 15.33
C GLY A 99 -9.89 5.86 15.99
N LEU A 100 -8.98 6.43 15.22
CA LEU A 100 -7.90 7.26 15.75
C LEU A 100 -8.44 8.54 16.37
N GLN A 101 -7.82 8.98 17.48
CA GLN A 101 -8.18 10.16 18.25
C GLN A 101 -7.04 11.18 18.28
N ASP A 102 -7.34 12.40 18.70
CA ASP A 102 -6.30 13.43 18.88
C ASP A 102 -5.26 12.95 19.89
N GLY A 103 -3.98 13.07 19.53
CA GLY A 103 -2.84 12.60 20.33
C GLY A 103 -2.50 11.12 20.19
N ASP A 104 -3.30 10.33 19.43
CA ASP A 104 -2.92 8.95 19.10
C ASP A 104 -1.59 8.91 18.33
N ARG A 105 -0.80 7.87 18.59
CA ARG A 105 0.50 7.65 17.92
C ARG A 105 0.42 6.55 16.91
N VAL A 106 0.93 6.82 15.72
CA VAL A 106 1.03 5.86 14.62
C VAL A 106 2.50 5.61 14.31
N LEU A 107 2.87 4.33 14.30
CA LEU A 107 4.22 3.91 13.92
C LEU A 107 4.27 3.59 12.43
N MET A 108 5.13 4.29 11.70
CA MET A 108 5.43 4.02 10.30
C MET A 108 6.69 3.15 10.19
N LEU A 109 6.57 1.94 9.67
CA LEU A 109 7.69 1.02 9.47
C LEU A 109 8.16 1.04 8.01
N GLU A 110 9.31 1.62 7.76
CA GLU A 110 9.97 1.63 6.45
C GLU A 110 11.00 0.50 6.36
N SER A 111 11.05 -0.19 5.22
CA SER A 111 11.89 -1.37 5.05
C SER A 111 13.27 -1.06 4.45
N CYS A 112 13.47 0.16 3.99
CA CYS A 112 14.72 0.62 3.40
C CYS A 112 15.01 2.05 3.84
N SER A 113 16.29 2.43 3.82
CA SER A 113 16.72 3.80 3.91
C SER A 113 16.78 4.39 2.50
N HIS A 114 15.68 4.92 2.01
CA HIS A 114 15.64 5.63 0.74
C HIS A 114 15.84 7.14 0.95
N HIS A 115 16.12 7.84 -0.15
CA HIS A 115 16.19 9.30 -0.09
C HIS A 115 14.80 9.86 0.24
N VAL A 116 14.71 10.62 1.32
CA VAL A 116 13.46 11.23 1.75
C VAL A 116 13.27 12.54 1.00
N SER A 117 12.25 12.62 0.18
CA SER A 117 11.83 13.86 -0.45
C SER A 117 10.69 14.53 0.32
N CYS A 118 10.41 15.79 -0.02
CA CYS A 118 9.24 16.50 0.53
C CYS A 118 7.89 15.87 0.12
N ASP A 119 7.91 14.96 -0.86
CA ASP A 119 6.73 14.27 -1.40
C ASP A 119 6.68 12.77 -1.02
N ASP A 120 7.46 12.38 -0.01
CA ASP A 120 7.56 11.00 0.48
C ASP A 120 6.20 10.44 0.89
N ILE A 121 5.92 9.19 0.46
CA ILE A 121 4.64 8.54 0.69
C ILE A 121 4.41 8.28 2.18
N GLY A 122 5.41 7.70 2.86
CA GLY A 122 5.29 7.29 4.25
C GLY A 122 5.35 8.45 5.21
N ARG A 123 6.28 9.38 4.98
CA ARG A 123 6.58 10.47 5.92
C ARG A 123 5.71 11.70 5.74
N THR A 124 5.13 11.90 4.56
CA THR A 124 4.37 13.11 4.23
C THR A 124 2.94 12.81 3.78
N LYS A 125 2.78 11.97 2.76
CA LYS A 125 1.47 11.77 2.12
C LYS A 125 0.50 10.98 2.99
N ILE A 126 0.89 9.82 3.52
CA ILE A 126 0.02 8.99 4.36
C ILE A 126 -0.40 9.73 5.63
N PRO A 127 0.51 10.36 6.41
CA PRO A 127 0.13 11.19 7.55
C PRO A 127 -0.91 12.26 7.21
N ARG A 128 -0.67 13.02 6.13
CA ARG A 128 -1.61 14.05 5.68
C ARG A 128 -2.98 13.47 5.29
N TRP A 129 -3.01 12.34 4.58
CA TRP A 129 -4.27 11.72 4.17
C TRP A 129 -5.04 11.16 5.36
N ILE A 130 -4.39 10.56 6.35
CA ILE A 130 -5.03 10.07 7.58
C ILE A 130 -5.58 11.24 8.39
N SER A 131 -4.81 12.32 8.59
CA SER A 131 -5.29 13.50 9.30
C SER A 131 -6.48 14.16 8.59
N ASN A 132 -6.44 14.27 7.25
CA ASN A 132 -7.57 14.78 6.48
C ASN A 132 -8.82 13.89 6.58
N PHE A 133 -8.63 12.57 6.57
CA PHE A 133 -9.71 11.60 6.65
C PHE A 133 -10.37 11.57 8.04
N THR A 134 -9.56 11.60 9.10
CA THR A 134 -10.04 11.50 10.49
C THR A 134 -10.47 12.85 11.05
N GLY A 135 -9.94 13.96 10.54
CA GLY A 135 -10.05 15.29 11.13
C GLY A 135 -9.28 15.43 12.45
N LYS A 136 -8.30 14.55 12.72
CA LYS A 136 -7.58 14.43 13.98
C LYS A 136 -6.12 14.83 13.85
N ILE A 137 -5.54 15.28 14.98
CA ILE A 137 -4.12 15.56 15.14
C ILE A 137 -3.45 14.27 15.63
N ILE A 138 -2.73 13.61 14.74
CA ILE A 138 -2.08 12.32 14.98
C ILE A 138 -0.56 12.53 15.05
N GLU A 139 0.08 11.87 16.02
CA GLU A 139 1.54 11.84 16.14
C GLU A 139 2.11 10.67 15.33
N TYR A 140 3.24 10.88 14.66
CA TYR A 140 3.88 9.85 13.83
C TYR A 140 5.34 9.65 14.22
N ASP A 141 5.71 8.41 14.50
CA ASP A 141 7.10 7.98 14.59
C ASP A 141 7.44 7.15 13.34
N VAL A 142 8.61 7.39 12.74
CA VAL A 142 9.08 6.65 11.56
C VAL A 142 10.32 5.86 11.92
N VAL A 143 10.29 4.56 11.66
CA VAL A 143 11.43 3.66 11.89
C VAL A 143 11.84 3.03 10.57
N ALA A 144 13.04 3.35 10.10
CA ALA A 144 13.59 2.85 8.85
C ALA A 144 14.55 1.67 9.09
N GLY A 145 14.59 0.75 8.14
CA GLY A 145 15.55 -0.37 8.15
C GLY A 145 15.53 -1.16 9.46
N HIS A 146 16.64 -1.14 10.18
CA HIS A 146 16.86 -1.86 11.44
C HIS A 146 16.92 -0.94 12.67
N ASP A 147 16.52 0.30 12.54
CA ASP A 147 16.53 1.25 13.65
C ASP A 147 15.64 0.76 14.81
N SER A 148 16.02 1.14 16.02
CA SER A 148 15.27 0.82 17.23
C SER A 148 13.97 1.62 17.30
N LEU A 149 12.96 1.05 17.93
CA LEU A 149 11.73 1.77 18.24
C LEU A 149 12.03 2.92 19.21
N PRO A 150 11.55 4.14 18.95
CA PRO A 150 11.75 5.27 19.84
C PRO A 150 10.95 5.15 21.15
N ARG A 151 9.93 4.29 21.18
CA ARG A 151 9.01 4.06 22.31
C ARG A 151 8.63 2.59 22.40
N PRO A 152 8.09 2.14 23.57
CA PRO A 152 7.44 0.84 23.69
C PRO A 152 6.33 0.68 22.66
N ILE A 153 6.19 -0.54 22.09
CA ILE A 153 5.21 -0.80 21.02
C ILE A 153 3.77 -0.56 21.47
N GLN A 154 3.49 -0.70 22.76
CA GLN A 154 2.16 -0.50 23.36
C GLN A 154 1.69 0.96 23.33
N ASP A 155 2.63 1.90 23.15
CA ASP A 155 2.32 3.34 23.08
C ASP A 155 1.72 3.74 21.73
N TYR A 156 1.66 2.82 20.77
CA TYR A 156 1.11 3.07 19.44
C TYR A 156 -0.32 2.55 19.30
N SER A 157 -1.18 3.36 18.72
CA SER A 157 -2.57 3.02 18.39
C SER A 157 -2.71 2.26 17.08
N LEU A 158 -1.70 2.34 16.21
CA LEU A 158 -1.64 1.67 14.91
C LEU A 158 -0.20 1.58 14.41
N VAL A 159 0.13 0.47 13.75
CA VAL A 159 1.39 0.30 13.00
C VAL A 159 1.09 0.19 11.52
N ILE A 160 1.78 0.98 10.70
CA ILE A 160 1.65 0.98 9.23
C ILE A 160 2.97 0.54 8.60
N GLN A 161 3.00 -0.66 8.05
CA GLN A 161 4.17 -1.23 7.37
C GLN A 161 4.20 -0.80 5.90
N CYS A 162 5.34 -0.39 5.38
CA CYS A 162 5.52 -0.17 3.94
C CYS A 162 5.41 -1.48 3.16
N GLY A 163 5.40 -1.40 1.81
CA GLY A 163 5.28 -2.58 0.95
C GLY A 163 6.36 -3.65 1.13
N GLY A 164 7.48 -3.33 1.77
CA GLY A 164 8.54 -4.29 2.07
C GLY A 164 9.21 -4.87 0.83
N CYS A 165 9.29 -4.11 -0.27
CA CYS A 165 9.82 -4.59 -1.55
C CYS A 165 11.28 -5.10 -1.45
N MET A 166 12.09 -4.48 -0.59
CA MET A 166 13.52 -4.78 -0.42
C MET A 166 13.82 -5.83 0.65
N ILE A 167 12.82 -6.30 1.39
CA ILE A 167 13.01 -7.25 2.48
C ILE A 167 12.21 -8.54 2.28
N THR A 168 12.62 -9.59 2.96
CA THR A 168 11.98 -10.90 2.89
C THR A 168 10.69 -10.96 3.72
N ARG A 169 9.84 -11.96 3.46
CA ARG A 169 8.67 -12.26 4.28
C ARG A 169 9.01 -12.41 5.76
N LYS A 170 10.07 -13.16 6.08
CA LYS A 170 10.52 -13.38 7.46
C LYS A 170 10.87 -12.08 8.17
N GLN A 171 11.54 -11.15 7.49
CA GLN A 171 11.89 -9.86 8.05
C GLN A 171 10.65 -9.00 8.32
N ILE A 172 9.65 -8.98 7.42
CA ILE A 172 8.37 -8.30 7.65
C ILE A 172 7.68 -8.87 8.89
N HIS A 173 7.52 -10.18 8.96
CA HIS A 173 6.86 -10.84 10.10
C HIS A 173 7.60 -10.56 11.42
N ASN A 174 8.93 -10.62 11.43
CA ASN A 174 9.71 -10.29 12.63
C ASN A 174 9.46 -8.84 13.11
N ARG A 175 9.35 -7.90 12.19
CA ARG A 175 9.09 -6.49 12.53
C ARG A 175 7.68 -6.27 13.10
N LEU A 176 6.70 -7.01 12.60
CA LEU A 176 5.31 -6.90 13.03
C LEU A 176 5.03 -7.67 14.32
N GLN A 177 5.86 -8.66 14.66
CA GLN A 177 5.60 -9.60 15.73
C GLN A 177 5.38 -8.91 17.09
N ALA A 178 6.15 -7.86 17.39
CA ALA A 178 6.01 -7.12 18.64
C ALA A 178 4.64 -6.45 18.74
N ALA A 179 4.19 -5.79 17.67
CA ALA A 179 2.87 -5.15 17.60
C ALA A 179 1.74 -6.18 17.72
N ILE A 180 1.82 -7.26 16.95
CA ILE A 180 0.79 -8.32 16.95
C ILE A 180 0.69 -8.97 18.33
N LYS A 181 1.81 -9.29 18.99
CA LYS A 181 1.82 -9.88 20.34
C LYS A 181 1.28 -8.92 21.40
N ALA A 182 1.48 -7.63 21.23
CA ALA A 182 0.97 -6.58 22.12
C ALA A 182 -0.50 -6.21 21.84
N GLY A 183 -1.13 -6.82 20.82
CA GLY A 183 -2.50 -6.47 20.40
C GLY A 183 -2.62 -5.12 19.70
N VAL A 184 -1.50 -4.52 19.28
CA VAL A 184 -1.50 -3.26 18.53
C VAL A 184 -1.90 -3.55 17.08
N PRO A 185 -2.95 -2.89 16.55
CA PRO A 185 -3.39 -3.09 15.18
C PRO A 185 -2.29 -2.80 14.17
N VAL A 186 -2.24 -3.60 13.11
CA VAL A 186 -1.25 -3.42 12.04
C VAL A 186 -1.95 -3.29 10.68
N THR A 187 -1.41 -2.46 9.80
CA THR A 187 -1.83 -2.36 8.40
C THR A 187 -0.64 -2.13 7.49
N ASN A 188 -0.87 -1.97 6.20
CA ASN A 188 0.16 -1.69 5.21
C ASN A 188 -0.15 -0.39 4.45
N TYR A 189 0.86 0.24 3.84
CA TYR A 189 0.73 1.49 3.10
C TYR A 189 -0.41 1.45 2.06
N GLY A 190 -0.46 0.41 1.23
CA GLY A 190 -1.48 0.29 0.18
C GLY A 190 -2.90 0.17 0.73
N MET A 191 -3.08 -0.60 1.82
CA MET A 191 -4.38 -0.73 2.48
C MET A 191 -4.80 0.56 3.19
N ALA A 192 -3.86 1.22 3.89
CA ALA A 192 -4.14 2.51 4.53
C ALA A 192 -4.56 3.57 3.50
N ILE A 193 -3.83 3.67 2.36
CA ILE A 193 -4.18 4.59 1.28
C ILE A 193 -5.55 4.26 0.69
N ALA A 194 -5.81 2.99 0.37
CA ALA A 194 -7.10 2.56 -0.16
C ALA A 194 -8.26 2.89 0.80
N TYR A 195 -8.02 2.74 2.11
CA TYR A 195 -9.01 3.01 3.15
C TYR A 195 -9.39 4.49 3.23
N VAL A 196 -8.40 5.36 3.34
CA VAL A 196 -8.64 6.81 3.44
C VAL A 196 -9.18 7.41 2.14
N GLN A 197 -8.98 6.73 1.02
CA GLN A 197 -9.52 7.11 -0.30
C GLN A 197 -10.89 6.46 -0.61
N GLY A 198 -11.47 5.67 0.31
CA GLY A 198 -12.81 5.11 0.16
C GLY A 198 -12.93 3.94 -0.82
N ILE A 199 -11.82 3.35 -1.26
CA ILE A 199 -11.81 2.23 -2.22
C ILE A 199 -11.29 0.92 -1.64
N TYR A 200 -11.17 0.85 -0.32
CA TYR A 200 -10.59 -0.29 0.39
C TYR A 200 -11.23 -1.62 0.01
N ASN A 201 -12.55 -1.71 0.09
CA ASN A 201 -13.27 -2.96 -0.20
C ASN A 201 -13.01 -3.46 -1.63
N ARG A 202 -12.98 -2.55 -2.63
CA ARG A 202 -12.64 -2.89 -4.01
C ARG A 202 -11.21 -3.38 -4.13
N ALA A 203 -10.28 -2.70 -3.45
CA ALA A 203 -8.85 -2.98 -3.56
C ALA A 203 -8.44 -4.32 -2.94
N ILE A 204 -9.13 -4.79 -1.89
CA ILE A 204 -8.87 -6.08 -1.25
C ILE A 204 -9.72 -7.23 -1.83
N ALA A 205 -10.83 -6.91 -2.50
CA ALA A 205 -11.77 -7.92 -3.03
C ALA A 205 -11.12 -9.06 -3.81
N PRO A 206 -10.07 -8.85 -4.63
CA PRO A 206 -9.39 -9.93 -5.35
C PRO A 206 -8.78 -11.00 -4.44
N PHE A 207 -8.57 -10.71 -3.16
CA PHE A 207 -7.84 -11.57 -2.21
C PHE A 207 -8.69 -12.12 -1.07
N VAL A 208 -9.89 -11.56 -0.84
CA VAL A 208 -10.86 -12.04 0.15
C VAL A 208 -11.92 -12.84 -0.56
N LYS A 209 -12.04 -14.13 -0.23
CA LYS A 209 -13.19 -14.92 -0.67
C LYS A 209 -14.44 -14.37 0.01
N GLY A 210 -15.47 -14.01 -0.79
CA GLY A 210 -16.79 -13.71 -0.28
C GLY A 210 -17.42 -14.93 0.40
#